data_473a8db04ac20054679a74fd56b09162
#
_entry.id   473a8db04ac20054679a74fd56b09162
#
_cell.length_a   1.000
_cell.length_b   1.000
_cell.length_c   1.000
_cell.angle_alpha   90.00
_cell.angle_beta   90.00
_cell.angle_gamma   90.00
#
_symmetry.space_group_name_H-M   'P 1'
#
loop_
_entity.id
_entity.type
_entity.pdbx_description
1 polymer ?
#
loop_
_entity_poly.entity_id
_entity_poly.type
_entity_poly.pdbx_seq_one_letter_code
_entity_poly.pdbx_strand_id
1 'polypeptide(L)'
;MTPAPTRALGEPPFDAVLCDVDNVIRFYDPSGLTALERAVGLAEGTTAKVAFAPETVRPVLLGRITPQEWVLSIVDGLTGLVSGTQAHELGKALIELPFRADGTVVSLLRRARTRVPLVLVTNATVQLEADLAALGLSDLADHVVSSARVGLVKPDPRIFELAAARAGVRLDRCLFVDDTGENVDAAAALGLRAVHFHEAADLERALAPLL
;
A
#
# COMPACT_ATOMS: atom_id res chain seq x y z
N MET A 1 15.05 35.81 3.82
CA MET A 1 15.26 34.36 4.08
C MET A 1 15.43 34.19 5.58
N THR A 2 14.42 33.71 6.27
CA THR A 2 14.52 33.37 7.68
C THR A 2 15.31 32.06 7.77
N PRO A 3 16.40 31.96 8.56
CA PRO A 3 17.14 30.71 8.71
C PRO A 3 16.20 29.64 9.29
N ALA A 4 16.32 28.42 8.79
CA ALA A 4 15.61 27.28 9.37
C ALA A 4 15.98 27.15 10.86
N PRO A 5 15.02 26.82 11.74
CA PRO A 5 15.31 26.69 13.15
C PRO A 5 16.37 25.60 13.36
N THR A 6 17.43 25.94 14.11
CA THR A 6 18.48 25.01 14.51
C THR A 6 17.86 23.98 15.46
N ARG A 7 17.88 22.71 15.05
CA ARG A 7 17.30 21.60 15.78
C ARG A 7 18.07 21.27 17.04
N ALA A 8 17.36 20.95 18.13
CA ALA A 8 17.97 20.45 19.37
C ALA A 8 18.57 19.05 19.14
N LEU A 9 19.75 18.79 19.71
CA LEU A 9 20.38 17.47 19.73
C LEU A 9 19.41 16.48 20.41
N GLY A 10 18.93 15.45 19.68
CA GLY A 10 18.06 14.43 20.23
C GLY A 10 16.62 14.40 19.67
N GLU A 11 16.20 15.38 18.86
CA GLU A 11 14.88 15.32 18.21
C GLU A 11 14.90 14.35 17.03
N PRO A 12 13.82 13.55 16.82
CA PRO A 12 13.77 12.62 15.70
C PRO A 12 13.84 13.35 14.34
N PRO A 13 14.46 12.76 13.30
CA PRO A 13 14.68 13.42 12.00
C PRO A 13 13.39 13.65 11.20
N PHE A 14 12.25 13.24 11.70
CA PHE A 14 10.91 13.37 11.14
C PHE A 14 9.89 13.48 12.28
N ASP A 15 8.71 14.01 11.97
CA ASP A 15 7.62 14.27 12.91
C ASP A 15 6.36 13.45 12.61
N ALA A 16 6.35 12.68 11.51
CA ALA A 16 5.30 11.73 11.17
C ALA A 16 5.87 10.55 10.37
N VAL A 17 5.17 9.41 10.44
CA VAL A 17 5.43 8.24 9.59
C VAL A 17 4.25 8.06 8.64
N LEU A 18 4.54 8.02 7.34
CA LEU A 18 3.64 7.64 6.26
C LEU A 18 4.04 6.25 5.79
N CYS A 19 3.16 5.26 5.87
CA CYS A 19 3.51 3.86 5.60
C CYS A 19 2.54 3.25 4.60
N ASP A 20 3.07 2.55 3.61
CA ASP A 20 2.27 1.68 2.76
C ASP A 20 1.72 0.48 3.53
N VAL A 21 0.77 -0.23 2.95
CA VAL A 21 0.11 -1.39 3.54
C VAL A 21 0.54 -2.67 2.84
N ASP A 22 0.35 -2.77 1.52
CA ASP A 22 0.63 -3.98 0.76
C ASP A 22 2.13 -4.21 0.60
N ASN A 23 2.57 -5.45 0.84
CA ASN A 23 3.98 -5.86 0.86
C ASN A 23 4.88 -5.14 1.90
N VAL A 24 4.29 -4.30 2.76
CA VAL A 24 4.96 -3.71 3.94
C VAL A 24 4.35 -4.27 5.22
N ILE A 25 3.04 -4.13 5.39
CA ILE A 25 2.28 -4.60 6.56
C ILE A 25 1.53 -5.89 6.24
N ARG A 26 0.85 -5.92 5.07
CA ARG A 26 -0.02 -6.99 4.60
C ARG A 26 0.64 -7.76 3.46
N PHE A 27 0.67 -9.08 3.59
CA PHE A 27 1.24 -10.00 2.60
C PHE A 27 0.20 -11.01 2.17
N TYR A 28 0.05 -11.20 0.85
CA TYR A 28 -0.89 -12.13 0.25
C TYR A 28 -0.27 -13.50 0.02
N ASP A 29 -1.09 -14.54 0.07
CA ASP A 29 -0.73 -15.89 -0.34
C ASP A 29 -1.34 -16.22 -1.71
N PRO A 30 -0.56 -16.20 -2.80
CA PRO A 30 -1.05 -16.47 -4.13
C PRO A 30 -1.14 -17.98 -4.47
N SER A 31 -0.81 -18.88 -3.54
CA SER A 31 -0.68 -20.32 -3.82
C SER A 31 -1.95 -20.94 -4.41
N GLY A 32 -3.13 -20.57 -3.91
CA GLY A 32 -4.42 -21.03 -4.43
C GLY A 32 -4.68 -20.55 -5.85
N LEU A 33 -4.40 -19.28 -6.14
CA LEU A 33 -4.54 -18.71 -7.50
C LEU A 33 -3.55 -19.38 -8.47
N THR A 34 -2.30 -19.57 -8.07
CA THR A 34 -1.29 -20.26 -8.85
C THR A 34 -1.72 -21.70 -9.20
N ALA A 35 -2.33 -22.42 -8.25
CA ALA A 35 -2.86 -23.76 -8.52
C ALA A 35 -4.01 -23.74 -9.55
N LEU A 36 -4.90 -22.75 -9.48
CA LEU A 36 -5.98 -22.57 -10.48
C LEU A 36 -5.42 -22.25 -11.86
N GLU A 37 -4.44 -21.36 -11.98
CA GLU A 37 -3.79 -21.03 -13.25
C GLU A 37 -3.18 -22.27 -13.91
N ARG A 38 -2.45 -23.08 -13.14
CA ARG A 38 -1.87 -24.35 -13.63
C ARG A 38 -2.97 -25.33 -14.11
N ALA A 39 -4.06 -25.45 -13.35
CA ALA A 39 -5.17 -26.36 -13.68
C ALA A 39 -5.86 -26.02 -15.01
N VAL A 40 -5.86 -24.75 -15.41
CA VAL A 40 -6.43 -24.28 -16.68
C VAL A 40 -5.37 -24.08 -17.78
N GLY A 41 -4.10 -24.45 -17.53
CA GLY A 41 -3.03 -24.39 -18.53
C GLY A 41 -2.42 -22.99 -18.71
N LEU A 42 -2.63 -22.06 -17.78
CA LEU A 42 -1.99 -20.74 -17.78
C LEU A 42 -0.60 -20.79 -17.10
N ALA A 43 0.27 -19.89 -17.53
CA ALA A 43 1.49 -19.61 -16.80
C ALA A 43 1.16 -18.91 -15.48
N GLU A 44 1.93 -19.24 -14.44
CA GLU A 44 1.80 -18.63 -13.11
C GLU A 44 1.94 -17.11 -13.19
N GLY A 45 1.07 -16.39 -12.48
CA GLY A 45 1.03 -14.93 -12.47
C GLY A 45 0.33 -14.28 -13.67
N THR A 46 -0.22 -15.06 -14.61
CA THR A 46 -0.95 -14.51 -15.77
C THR A 46 -2.14 -13.67 -15.32
N THR A 47 -2.93 -14.16 -14.37
CA THR A 47 -4.09 -13.42 -13.83
C THR A 47 -3.66 -12.11 -13.18
N ALA A 48 -2.62 -12.13 -12.35
CA ALA A 48 -2.08 -10.95 -11.71
C ALA A 48 -1.54 -9.94 -12.76
N LYS A 49 -0.84 -10.42 -13.79
CA LYS A 49 -0.36 -9.56 -14.89
C LYS A 49 -1.51 -8.83 -15.61
N VAL A 50 -2.62 -9.51 -15.85
CA VAL A 50 -3.82 -8.90 -16.45
C VAL A 50 -4.50 -7.94 -15.48
N ALA A 51 -4.68 -8.37 -14.23
CA ALA A 51 -5.36 -7.60 -13.20
C ALA A 51 -4.67 -6.28 -12.87
N PHE A 52 -3.32 -6.30 -12.79
CA PHE A 52 -2.51 -5.13 -12.43
C PHE A 52 -1.99 -4.35 -13.65
N ALA A 53 -2.42 -4.67 -14.87
CA ALA A 53 -2.19 -3.81 -16.01
C ALA A 53 -2.83 -2.42 -15.76
N PRO A 54 -2.15 -1.31 -16.12
CA PRO A 54 -2.59 0.05 -15.75
C PRO A 54 -4.04 0.36 -16.11
N GLU A 55 -4.50 -0.08 -17.27
CA GLU A 55 -5.88 0.09 -17.75
C GLU A 55 -6.90 -0.68 -16.93
N THR A 56 -6.52 -1.82 -16.37
CA THR A 56 -7.39 -2.71 -15.59
C THR A 56 -7.44 -2.32 -14.11
N VAL A 57 -6.29 -1.98 -13.52
CA VAL A 57 -6.20 -1.72 -12.07
C VAL A 57 -6.55 -0.27 -11.70
N ARG A 58 -6.19 0.71 -12.55
CA ARG A 58 -6.33 2.12 -12.21
C ARG A 58 -7.78 2.55 -11.86
N PRO A 59 -8.83 2.08 -12.56
CA PRO A 59 -10.21 2.43 -12.21
C PRO A 59 -10.61 2.00 -10.79
N VAL A 60 -10.25 0.78 -10.36
CA VAL A 60 -10.60 0.27 -9.02
C VAL A 60 -9.77 0.97 -7.92
N LEU A 61 -8.50 1.26 -8.16
CA LEU A 61 -7.65 2.00 -7.23
C LEU A 61 -8.07 3.47 -7.08
N LEU A 62 -8.76 4.04 -8.07
CA LEU A 62 -9.37 5.37 -7.98
C LEU A 62 -10.80 5.36 -7.41
N GLY A 63 -11.32 4.18 -7.04
CA GLY A 63 -12.68 4.03 -6.55
C GLY A 63 -13.77 4.30 -7.60
N ARG A 64 -13.43 4.25 -8.90
CA ARG A 64 -14.35 4.49 -10.01
C ARG A 64 -15.20 3.26 -10.36
N ILE A 65 -14.69 2.07 -10.05
CA ILE A 65 -15.37 0.80 -10.19
C ILE A 65 -15.24 0.02 -8.88
N THR A 66 -16.17 -0.91 -8.68
CA THR A 66 -16.16 -1.84 -7.55
C THR A 66 -15.15 -2.97 -7.75
N PRO A 67 -14.74 -3.70 -6.72
CA PRO A 67 -13.94 -4.92 -6.87
C PRO A 67 -14.61 -5.97 -7.78
N GLN A 68 -15.93 -6.07 -7.75
CA GLN A 68 -16.68 -6.98 -8.61
C GLN A 68 -16.61 -6.57 -10.09
N GLU A 69 -16.71 -5.28 -10.39
CA GLU A 69 -16.51 -4.75 -11.75
C GLU A 69 -15.05 -4.91 -12.21
N TRP A 70 -14.09 -4.84 -11.26
CA TRP A 70 -12.69 -5.15 -11.57
C TRP A 70 -12.52 -6.62 -11.97
N VAL A 71 -13.22 -7.58 -11.33
CA VAL A 71 -13.25 -8.98 -11.78
C VAL A 71 -13.71 -9.07 -13.22
N LEU A 72 -14.76 -8.34 -13.62
CA LEU A 72 -15.22 -8.34 -15.03
C LEU A 72 -14.14 -7.82 -15.99
N SER A 73 -13.41 -6.78 -15.61
CA SER A 73 -12.28 -6.29 -16.41
C SER A 73 -11.14 -7.31 -16.52
N ILE A 74 -10.90 -8.11 -15.47
CA ILE A 74 -9.94 -9.23 -15.51
C ILE A 74 -10.44 -10.33 -16.46
N VAL A 75 -11.73 -10.66 -16.40
CA VAL A 75 -12.36 -11.63 -17.33
C VAL A 75 -12.17 -11.21 -18.78
N ASP A 76 -12.42 -9.94 -19.08
CA ASP A 76 -12.21 -9.40 -20.43
C ASP A 76 -10.75 -9.53 -20.88
N GLY A 77 -9.80 -9.24 -20.00
CA GLY A 77 -8.37 -9.36 -20.28
C GLY A 77 -7.86 -10.80 -20.41
N LEU A 78 -8.58 -11.79 -19.87
CA LEU A 78 -8.28 -13.21 -20.03
C LEU A 78 -9.01 -13.86 -21.23
N THR A 79 -9.81 -13.08 -21.99
CA THR A 79 -10.54 -13.58 -23.15
C THR A 79 -9.58 -14.18 -24.19
N GLY A 80 -9.93 -15.37 -24.67
CA GLY A 80 -9.10 -16.13 -25.63
C GLY A 80 -7.99 -16.97 -25.02
N LEU A 81 -7.68 -16.78 -23.72
CA LEU A 81 -6.72 -17.61 -22.99
C LEU A 81 -7.41 -18.78 -22.28
N VAL A 82 -8.58 -18.54 -21.70
CA VAL A 82 -9.40 -19.53 -20.98
C VAL A 82 -10.89 -19.30 -21.26
N SER A 83 -11.76 -20.23 -20.82
CA SER A 83 -13.20 -20.02 -20.90
C SER A 83 -13.67 -18.88 -19.97
N GLY A 84 -14.82 -18.26 -20.27
CA GLY A 84 -15.37 -17.18 -19.44
C GLY A 84 -15.63 -17.60 -17.98
N THR A 85 -16.04 -18.84 -17.75
CA THR A 85 -16.22 -19.39 -16.39
C THR A 85 -14.88 -19.47 -15.65
N GLN A 86 -13.83 -20.00 -16.29
CA GLN A 86 -12.49 -20.08 -15.72
C GLN A 86 -11.90 -18.70 -15.46
N ALA A 87 -12.07 -17.76 -16.41
CA ALA A 87 -11.63 -16.38 -16.23
C ALA A 87 -12.29 -15.71 -15.00
N HIS A 88 -13.60 -15.96 -14.81
CA HIS A 88 -14.32 -15.43 -13.63
C HIS A 88 -13.83 -16.05 -12.32
N GLU A 89 -13.59 -17.36 -12.28
CA GLU A 89 -13.02 -18.04 -11.11
C GLU A 89 -11.62 -17.50 -10.76
N LEU A 90 -10.76 -17.28 -11.75
CA LEU A 90 -9.43 -16.69 -11.57
C LEU A 90 -9.51 -15.25 -11.06
N GLY A 91 -10.36 -14.41 -11.66
CA GLY A 91 -10.54 -13.02 -11.21
C GLY A 91 -11.08 -12.94 -9.78
N LYS A 92 -12.06 -13.81 -9.43
CA LYS A 92 -12.58 -13.91 -8.06
C LYS A 92 -11.50 -14.38 -7.08
N ALA A 93 -10.76 -15.44 -7.43
CA ALA A 93 -9.68 -15.95 -6.59
C ALA A 93 -8.60 -14.89 -6.32
N LEU A 94 -8.30 -14.00 -7.30
CA LEU A 94 -7.34 -12.92 -7.12
C LEU A 94 -7.83 -11.88 -6.09
N ILE A 95 -9.07 -11.45 -6.14
CA ILE A 95 -9.59 -10.45 -5.20
C ILE A 95 -9.86 -11.01 -3.80
N GLU A 96 -9.95 -12.34 -3.68
CA GLU A 96 -10.17 -13.07 -2.43
C GLU A 96 -8.90 -13.76 -1.91
N LEU A 97 -7.70 -13.35 -2.40
CA LEU A 97 -6.44 -13.93 -1.93
C LEU A 97 -6.35 -13.88 -0.39
N PRO A 98 -6.00 -14.98 0.26
CA PRO A 98 -5.69 -14.97 1.67
C PRO A 98 -4.53 -14.02 1.96
N PHE A 99 -4.59 -13.33 3.09
CA PHE A 99 -3.55 -12.40 3.50
C PHE A 99 -3.27 -12.48 5.01
N ARG A 100 -2.08 -12.02 5.38
CA ARG A 100 -1.64 -11.93 6.78
C ARG A 100 -0.90 -10.63 7.02
N ALA A 101 -0.84 -10.17 8.26
CA ALA A 101 0.03 -9.08 8.66
C ALA A 101 1.41 -9.60 9.09
N ASP A 102 2.46 -8.79 8.88
CA ASP A 102 3.76 -9.00 9.50
C ASP A 102 3.74 -8.44 10.93
N GLY A 103 3.81 -9.34 11.91
CA GLY A 103 3.76 -8.98 13.33
C GLY A 103 4.94 -8.11 13.79
N THR A 104 6.13 -8.26 13.17
CA THR A 104 7.31 -7.44 13.47
C THR A 104 7.08 -6.01 13.01
N VAL A 105 6.65 -5.81 11.76
CA VAL A 105 6.32 -4.50 11.20
C VAL A 105 5.22 -3.82 12.00
N VAL A 106 4.14 -4.53 12.32
CA VAL A 106 3.03 -4.00 13.14
C VAL A 106 3.53 -3.54 14.52
N SER A 107 4.40 -4.32 15.17
CA SER A 107 4.98 -3.96 16.46
C SER A 107 5.84 -2.70 16.39
N LEU A 108 6.69 -2.57 15.36
CA LEU A 108 7.52 -1.39 15.13
C LEU A 108 6.67 -0.13 14.89
N LEU A 109 5.64 -0.24 14.05
CA LEU A 109 4.72 0.88 13.76
C LEU A 109 3.92 1.31 15.00
N ARG A 110 3.42 0.36 15.81
CA ARG A 110 2.74 0.67 17.08
C ARG A 110 3.65 1.42 18.05
N ARG A 111 4.92 1.04 18.15
CA ARG A 111 5.91 1.75 18.97
C ARG A 111 6.17 3.15 18.43
N ALA A 112 6.40 3.31 17.13
CA ALA A 112 6.63 4.62 16.51
C ALA A 112 5.44 5.56 16.73
N ARG A 113 4.20 5.05 16.60
CA ARG A 113 2.97 5.82 16.81
C ARG A 113 2.84 6.42 18.22
N THR A 114 3.49 5.86 19.24
CA THR A 114 3.51 6.47 20.58
C THR A 114 4.32 7.76 20.64
N ARG A 115 5.09 8.08 19.60
CA ARG A 115 6.00 9.22 19.53
C ARG A 115 5.61 10.25 18.47
N VAL A 116 5.10 9.79 17.34
CA VAL A 116 4.73 10.62 16.19
C VAL A 116 3.47 10.06 15.52
N PRO A 117 2.65 10.88 14.84
CA PRO A 117 1.51 10.41 14.06
C PRO A 117 1.92 9.36 13.02
N LEU A 118 1.11 8.32 12.90
CA LEU A 118 1.19 7.30 11.86
C LEU A 118 0.02 7.44 10.88
N VAL A 119 0.31 7.56 9.60
CA VAL A 119 -0.67 7.58 8.51
C VAL A 119 -0.41 6.42 7.56
N LEU A 120 -1.42 5.58 7.31
CA LEU A 120 -1.33 4.61 6.22
C LEU A 120 -1.63 5.31 4.89
N VAL A 121 -0.78 5.12 3.88
CA VAL A 121 -0.92 5.73 2.54
C VAL A 121 -0.77 4.64 1.49
N THR A 122 -1.89 4.17 0.96
CA THR A 122 -1.89 2.95 0.14
C THR A 122 -2.75 3.04 -1.12
N ASN A 123 -2.26 2.41 -2.19
CA ASN A 123 -3.02 2.14 -3.40
C ASN A 123 -3.89 0.90 -3.17
N ALA A 124 -5.11 1.09 -2.69
CA ALA A 124 -6.00 0.01 -2.27
C ALA A 124 -7.43 0.22 -2.79
N THR A 125 -8.18 -0.86 -2.82
CA THR A 125 -9.61 -0.84 -3.14
C THR A 125 -10.44 -0.32 -1.95
N VAL A 126 -11.73 -0.16 -2.15
CA VAL A 126 -12.68 0.24 -1.08
C VAL A 126 -12.84 -0.81 0.03
N GLN A 127 -12.23 -2.00 -0.11
CA GLN A 127 -12.28 -3.07 0.89
C GLN A 127 -11.23 -2.91 2.00
N LEU A 128 -10.28 -1.99 1.86
CA LEU A 128 -9.16 -1.83 2.78
C LEU A 128 -9.57 -1.79 4.26
N GLU A 129 -10.62 -1.06 4.60
CA GLU A 129 -11.05 -0.93 6.00
C GLU A 129 -11.55 -2.28 6.57
N ALA A 130 -12.26 -3.07 5.75
CA ALA A 130 -12.69 -4.42 6.13
C ALA A 130 -11.49 -5.36 6.30
N ASP A 131 -10.48 -5.25 5.42
CA ASP A 131 -9.27 -6.06 5.48
C ASP A 131 -8.43 -5.71 6.73
N LEU A 132 -8.28 -4.42 7.04
CA LEU A 132 -7.61 -3.98 8.28
C LEU A 132 -8.35 -4.50 9.52
N ALA A 133 -9.69 -4.50 9.50
CA ALA A 133 -10.48 -5.05 10.59
C ALA A 133 -10.29 -6.57 10.73
N ALA A 134 -10.25 -7.31 9.62
CA ALA A 134 -9.99 -8.75 9.62
C ALA A 134 -8.59 -9.10 10.17
N LEU A 135 -7.61 -8.23 9.98
CA LEU A 135 -6.26 -8.33 10.54
C LEU A 135 -6.15 -7.87 12.01
N GLY A 136 -7.21 -7.28 12.60
CA GLY A 136 -7.16 -6.66 13.93
C GLY A 136 -6.30 -5.38 13.97
N LEU A 137 -6.25 -4.64 12.85
CA LEU A 137 -5.41 -3.46 12.64
C LEU A 137 -6.21 -2.17 12.44
N SER A 138 -7.51 -2.15 12.75
CA SER A 138 -8.36 -0.95 12.61
C SER A 138 -7.85 0.25 13.42
N ASP A 139 -7.10 0.00 14.47
CA ASP A 139 -6.52 0.98 15.39
C ASP A 139 -5.02 1.22 15.16
N LEU A 140 -4.42 0.63 14.13
CA LEU A 140 -2.97 0.70 13.91
C LEU A 140 -2.48 2.13 13.67
N ALA A 141 -3.23 2.92 12.93
CA ALA A 141 -2.82 4.26 12.50
C ALA A 141 -3.79 5.35 12.99
N ASP A 142 -3.30 6.59 13.03
CA ASP A 142 -4.12 7.77 13.36
C ASP A 142 -5.01 8.18 12.18
N HIS A 143 -4.50 7.98 10.95
CA HIS A 143 -5.22 8.26 9.70
C HIS A 143 -4.93 7.20 8.64
N VAL A 144 -5.89 7.02 7.73
CA VAL A 144 -5.75 6.18 6.54
C VAL A 144 -6.04 7.01 5.29
N VAL A 145 -5.10 7.06 4.36
CA VAL A 145 -5.22 7.64 3.02
C VAL A 145 -5.23 6.49 2.02
N SER A 146 -6.43 5.99 1.71
CA SER A 146 -6.67 4.97 0.69
C SER A 146 -6.95 5.62 -0.64
N SER A 147 -6.28 5.20 -1.69
CA SER A 147 -6.41 5.76 -3.04
C SER A 147 -7.86 5.74 -3.54
N ALA A 148 -8.60 4.64 -3.32
CA ALA A 148 -10.00 4.53 -3.73
C ALA A 148 -10.93 5.50 -3.00
N ARG A 149 -10.58 5.93 -1.78
CA ARG A 149 -11.39 6.89 -0.99
C ARG A 149 -11.10 8.33 -1.37
N VAL A 150 -9.86 8.63 -1.75
CA VAL A 150 -9.45 10.02 -2.04
C VAL A 150 -9.38 10.33 -3.54
N GLY A 151 -9.50 9.32 -4.41
CA GLY A 151 -9.41 9.47 -5.85
C GLY A 151 -8.00 9.83 -6.36
N LEU A 152 -6.96 9.54 -5.57
CA LEU A 152 -5.55 9.79 -5.89
C LEU A 152 -4.78 8.49 -5.69
N VAL A 153 -3.85 8.17 -6.61
CA VAL A 153 -2.98 6.99 -6.52
C VAL A 153 -1.52 7.41 -6.44
N LYS A 154 -0.72 6.73 -5.61
CA LYS A 154 0.74 6.85 -5.67
C LYS A 154 1.20 6.45 -7.08
N PRO A 155 2.18 7.17 -7.68
CA PRO A 155 3.02 8.20 -7.09
C PRO A 155 2.54 9.66 -7.31
N ASP A 156 1.23 9.94 -7.45
CA ASP A 156 0.74 11.31 -7.61
C ASP A 156 1.13 12.15 -6.37
N PRO A 157 1.84 13.31 -6.54
CA PRO A 157 2.31 14.15 -5.44
C PRO A 157 1.23 14.53 -4.43
N ARG A 158 0.00 14.74 -4.91
CA ARG A 158 -1.13 15.19 -4.08
C ARG A 158 -1.54 14.18 -3.00
N ILE A 159 -1.26 12.88 -3.17
CA ILE A 159 -1.58 11.87 -2.15
C ILE A 159 -0.62 12.00 -0.95
N PHE A 160 0.66 12.32 -1.18
CA PHE A 160 1.65 12.56 -0.13
C PHE A 160 1.36 13.88 0.61
N GLU A 161 0.99 14.94 -0.13
CA GLU A 161 0.57 16.22 0.44
C GLU A 161 -0.63 16.05 1.36
N LEU A 162 -1.66 15.29 0.91
CA LEU A 162 -2.84 14.98 1.70
C LEU A 162 -2.48 14.19 2.97
N ALA A 163 -1.59 13.20 2.87
CA ALA A 163 -1.17 12.39 4.00
C ALA A 163 -0.41 13.23 5.04
N ALA A 164 0.53 14.07 4.62
CA ALA A 164 1.25 14.98 5.49
C ALA A 164 0.30 15.99 6.17
N ALA A 165 -0.68 16.53 5.42
CA ALA A 165 -1.69 17.43 5.97
C ALA A 165 -2.56 16.74 7.05
N ARG A 166 -2.93 15.46 6.86
CA ARG A 166 -3.66 14.68 7.88
C ARG A 166 -2.83 14.42 9.13
N ALA A 167 -1.52 14.24 8.97
CA ALA A 167 -0.61 14.15 10.10
C ALA A 167 -0.38 15.51 10.80
N GLY A 168 -0.77 16.63 10.18
CA GLY A 168 -0.46 17.98 10.67
C GLY A 168 1.02 18.34 10.58
N VAL A 169 1.77 17.72 9.64
CA VAL A 169 3.21 17.79 9.51
C VAL A 169 3.60 18.26 8.12
N ARG A 170 4.72 18.98 7.98
CA ARG A 170 5.27 19.36 6.68
C ARG A 170 5.84 18.13 5.95
N LEU A 171 5.83 18.13 4.62
CA LEU A 171 6.37 17.03 3.79
C LEU A 171 7.82 16.67 4.13
N ASP A 172 8.68 17.69 4.27
CA ASP A 172 10.11 17.52 4.60
C ASP A 172 10.36 17.00 6.03
N ARG A 173 9.29 16.85 6.82
CA ARG A 173 9.29 16.29 8.17
C ARG A 173 8.57 14.94 8.25
N CYS A 174 8.24 14.33 7.11
CA CYS A 174 7.64 13.00 7.05
C CYS A 174 8.71 11.95 6.67
N LEU A 175 8.62 10.78 7.32
CA LEU A 175 9.23 9.54 6.88
C LEU A 175 8.20 8.79 6.06
N PHE A 176 8.52 8.42 4.81
CA PHE A 176 7.68 7.58 3.96
C PHE A 176 8.33 6.21 3.76
N VAL A 177 7.55 5.13 3.88
CA VAL A 177 7.99 3.75 3.75
C VAL A 177 7.08 3.02 2.75
N ASP A 178 7.67 2.43 1.70
CA ASP A 178 6.93 1.79 0.61
C ASP A 178 7.82 0.71 -0.05
N ASP A 179 7.23 -0.39 -0.55
CA ASP A 179 7.93 -1.46 -1.25
C ASP A 179 8.18 -1.15 -2.73
N THR A 180 7.51 -0.13 -3.27
CA THR A 180 7.58 0.25 -4.69
C THR A 180 8.55 1.41 -4.89
N GLY A 181 9.66 1.16 -5.60
CA GLY A 181 10.72 2.16 -5.84
C GLY A 181 10.21 3.45 -6.48
N GLU A 182 9.26 3.39 -7.43
CA GLU A 182 8.67 4.57 -8.07
C GLU A 182 7.96 5.49 -7.06
N ASN A 183 7.26 4.91 -6.07
CA ASN A 183 6.61 5.67 -5.01
C ASN A 183 7.64 6.33 -4.07
N VAL A 184 8.72 5.58 -3.75
CA VAL A 184 9.84 6.06 -2.93
C VAL A 184 10.55 7.24 -3.58
N ASP A 185 10.87 7.12 -4.89
CA ASP A 185 11.53 8.16 -5.66
C ASP A 185 10.66 9.43 -5.75
N ALA A 186 9.36 9.27 -6.00
CA ALA A 186 8.42 10.38 -6.06
C ALA A 186 8.30 11.11 -4.71
N ALA A 187 8.22 10.37 -3.60
CA ALA A 187 8.20 10.94 -2.26
C ALA A 187 9.51 11.69 -1.93
N ALA A 188 10.66 11.11 -2.27
CA ALA A 188 11.98 11.74 -2.09
C ALA A 188 12.10 13.04 -2.90
N ALA A 189 11.59 13.08 -4.13
CA ALA A 189 11.59 14.28 -4.98
C ALA A 189 10.75 15.43 -4.38
N LEU A 190 9.76 15.13 -3.53
CA LEU A 190 8.97 16.09 -2.78
C LEU A 190 9.62 16.54 -1.46
N GLY A 191 10.79 15.98 -1.12
CA GLY A 191 11.55 16.30 0.09
C GLY A 191 11.21 15.44 1.30
N LEU A 192 10.39 14.39 1.17
CA LEU A 192 10.19 13.42 2.25
C LEU A 192 11.47 12.60 2.46
N ARG A 193 11.68 12.13 3.69
CA ARG A 193 12.62 11.03 3.92
C ARG A 193 11.93 9.76 3.44
N ALA A 194 12.47 9.10 2.44
CA ALA A 194 11.85 7.93 1.83
C ALA A 194 12.71 6.68 2.06
N VAL A 195 12.07 5.56 2.33
CA VAL A 195 12.69 4.26 2.58
C VAL A 195 12.05 3.24 1.64
N HIS A 196 12.87 2.63 0.79
CA HIS A 196 12.47 1.49 0.00
C HIS A 196 12.47 0.26 0.90
N PHE A 197 11.28 -0.23 1.20
CA PHE A 197 11.08 -1.38 2.09
C PHE A 197 11.32 -2.69 1.34
N HIS A 198 12.17 -3.55 1.87
CA HIS A 198 12.36 -4.93 1.41
C HIS A 198 12.11 -5.92 2.54
N GLU A 199 12.43 -5.52 3.78
CA GLU A 199 12.28 -6.35 4.98
C GLU A 199 12.06 -5.51 6.24
N ALA A 200 11.59 -6.12 7.31
CA ALA A 200 11.31 -5.43 8.58
C ALA A 200 12.53 -4.68 9.15
N ALA A 201 13.76 -5.16 8.86
CA ALA A 201 14.99 -4.49 9.29
C ALA A 201 15.18 -3.10 8.66
N ASP A 202 14.66 -2.85 7.46
CA ASP A 202 14.70 -1.52 6.82
C ASP A 202 13.85 -0.52 7.63
N LEU A 203 12.65 -0.95 8.02
CA LEU A 203 11.77 -0.16 8.86
C LEU A 203 12.37 0.07 10.25
N GLU A 204 12.94 -0.96 10.87
CA GLU A 204 13.58 -0.85 12.19
C GLU A 204 14.72 0.18 12.17
N ARG A 205 15.60 0.13 11.15
CA ARG A 205 16.68 1.13 10.98
C ARG A 205 16.13 2.54 10.79
N ALA A 206 15.06 2.68 9.99
CA ALA A 206 14.46 3.99 9.75
C ALA A 206 13.80 4.59 10.99
N LEU A 207 13.18 3.73 11.81
CA LEU A 207 12.48 4.12 13.04
C LEU A 207 13.41 4.20 14.27
N ALA A 208 14.68 3.77 14.19
CA ALA A 208 15.61 3.74 15.31
C ALA A 208 15.65 5.05 16.16
N PRO A 209 15.50 6.27 15.57
CA PRO A 209 15.42 7.50 16.34
C PRO A 209 14.18 7.63 17.25
N LEU A 210 13.15 6.79 17.05
CA LEU A 210 11.90 6.79 17.83
C LEU A 210 11.81 5.61 18.80
N LEU A 211 12.61 4.57 18.61
CA LEU A 211 12.52 3.30 19.33
C LEU A 211 13.44 3.27 20.54
#